data_9732c8421e56069ec34a4d2ee8a20b83
#
_entry.id   9732c8421e56069ec34a4d2ee8a20b83
#
_cell.length_a   1.000
_cell.length_b   1.000
_cell.length_c   1.000
_cell.angle_alpha   90.00
_cell.angle_beta   90.00
_cell.angle_gamma   90.00
#
_symmetry.space_group_name_H-M   'P 1'
#
loop_
_entity.id
_entity.type
_entity.pdbx_description
1 polymer ?
#
loop_
_entity_poly.entity_id
_entity_poly.type
_entity_poly.pdbx_seq_one_letter_code
_entity_poly.pdbx_strand_id
1 'polypeptide(L)'
;MTSRREFLHSSALALLAGCAGVPRAPAARNRLPLGFSTLDSPKWSWKQILDFAQQLNFAALELRGLEDKIDITQHPALAPDRLADVNKQLADHGLAVVCLGASARMHDLDAAQLDEASHFIDLARALGTPYVRVFGDRYVPGESREATRERIAANLRKLGERAHGQGVTLLVESHGDFTDSPSLLEIVRRADSPAVALLWDAHHTFVASREEPEDTVRQLGQWIRHTHLKDSVANGTDRRYVLTGTGAVPVRRQIEALAKTGYRGYYSFEWEKRWHPEIEEPEVAIAQYAEVAREYLGQAGVRG
;
A
#
# COMPACT_ATOMS: atom_id res chain seq x y z
N MET A 1 -55.38 -46.08 14.27
CA MET A 1 -53.95 -46.30 14.14
C MET A 1 -53.41 -45.15 13.31
N THR A 2 -52.93 -44.15 13.97
CA THR A 2 -52.52 -42.86 13.40
C THR A 2 -51.00 -42.82 13.32
N SER A 3 -50.46 -42.66 12.11
CA SER A 3 -49.08 -42.51 11.84
C SER A 3 -48.77 -40.98 11.79
N ARG A 4 -47.94 -40.50 12.71
CA ARG A 4 -47.40 -39.14 12.71
C ARG A 4 -46.15 -39.12 11.83
N ARG A 5 -46.17 -38.35 10.74
CA ARG A 5 -44.98 -37.89 10.01
C ARG A 5 -44.55 -36.54 10.60
N GLU A 6 -43.45 -36.56 11.29
CA GLU A 6 -42.78 -35.33 11.71
C GLU A 6 -42.00 -34.74 10.53
N PHE A 7 -42.32 -33.49 10.22
CA PHE A 7 -41.67 -32.69 9.20
C PHE A 7 -40.47 -31.96 9.89
N LEU A 8 -39.28 -32.45 9.63
CA LEU A 8 -38.06 -31.72 10.01
C LEU A 8 -37.82 -30.60 9.01
N HIS A 9 -38.10 -29.37 9.43
CA HIS A 9 -37.66 -28.19 8.72
C HIS A 9 -36.18 -27.89 9.11
N SER A 10 -35.26 -28.25 8.26
CA SER A 10 -33.88 -27.77 8.33
C SER A 10 -33.80 -26.33 7.82
N SER A 11 -33.78 -25.40 8.75
CA SER A 11 -33.47 -24.00 8.42
C SER A 11 -31.96 -23.87 8.17
N ALA A 12 -31.57 -23.87 6.92
CA ALA A 12 -30.22 -23.46 6.53
C ALA A 12 -30.06 -21.93 6.75
N LEU A 13 -29.44 -21.54 7.84
CA LEU A 13 -28.96 -20.16 8.00
C LEU A 13 -27.79 -19.95 7.05
N ALA A 14 -28.04 -19.27 5.93
CA ALA A 14 -27.00 -18.74 5.08
C ALA A 14 -26.34 -17.58 5.82
N LEU A 15 -25.16 -17.82 6.37
CA LEU A 15 -24.25 -16.77 6.83
C LEU A 15 -23.79 -15.98 5.60
N LEU A 16 -24.49 -14.89 5.30
CA LEU A 16 -23.97 -13.83 4.46
C LEU A 16 -22.84 -13.14 5.24
N ALA A 17 -21.61 -13.58 5.01
CA ALA A 17 -20.43 -12.82 5.42
C ALA A 17 -20.47 -11.50 4.64
N GLY A 18 -21.07 -10.49 5.24
CA GLY A 18 -21.03 -9.12 4.77
C GLY A 18 -19.57 -8.70 4.75
N CYS A 19 -19.00 -8.53 3.56
CA CYS A 19 -17.80 -7.74 3.38
C CYS A 19 -18.12 -6.34 3.92
N ALA A 20 -17.76 -6.08 5.17
CA ALA A 20 -17.76 -4.74 5.72
C ALA A 20 -16.78 -3.93 4.87
N GLY A 21 -17.31 -3.14 3.95
CA GLY A 21 -16.52 -2.22 3.15
C GLY A 21 -15.75 -1.32 4.10
N VAL A 22 -14.43 -1.31 3.98
CA VAL A 22 -13.57 -0.35 4.67
C VAL A 22 -14.17 1.04 4.45
N PRO A 23 -14.42 1.83 5.50
CA PRO A 23 -14.93 3.18 5.31
C PRO A 23 -13.91 3.97 4.49
N ARG A 24 -14.28 4.24 3.26
CA ARG A 24 -13.50 5.10 2.36
C ARG A 24 -13.56 6.49 3.00
N ALA A 25 -12.38 7.06 3.35
CA ALA A 25 -12.30 8.48 3.60
C ALA A 25 -13.02 9.21 2.46
N PRO A 26 -13.79 10.28 2.71
CA PRO A 26 -14.55 10.96 1.68
C PRO A 26 -13.59 11.50 0.63
N ALA A 27 -13.28 10.69 -0.36
CA ALA A 27 -12.55 11.13 -1.55
C ALA A 27 -13.38 12.26 -2.17
N ALA A 28 -12.72 13.36 -2.51
CA ALA A 28 -13.36 14.42 -3.27
C ALA A 28 -14.07 13.77 -4.46
N ARG A 29 -15.39 13.89 -4.50
CA ARG A 29 -16.22 13.35 -5.57
C ARG A 29 -15.66 13.92 -6.87
N ASN A 30 -15.34 13.06 -7.84
CA ASN A 30 -14.83 13.34 -9.19
C ASN A 30 -13.29 13.49 -9.36
N ARG A 31 -12.45 12.94 -8.47
CA ARG A 31 -11.02 12.81 -8.76
C ARG A 31 -10.67 11.36 -9.13
N LEU A 32 -9.78 11.20 -10.11
CA LEU A 32 -9.19 9.89 -10.38
C LEU A 32 -8.44 9.39 -9.13
N PRO A 33 -8.39 8.07 -8.90
CA PRO A 33 -7.76 7.48 -7.72
C PRO A 33 -6.22 7.51 -7.82
N LEU A 34 -5.66 8.70 -7.96
CA LEU A 34 -4.23 8.95 -7.99
C LEU A 34 -3.71 9.32 -6.61
N GLY A 35 -2.58 8.74 -6.23
CA GLY A 35 -1.82 9.08 -5.04
C GLY A 35 -0.34 9.23 -5.33
N PHE A 36 0.40 9.76 -4.38
CA PHE A 36 1.86 9.69 -4.35
C PHE A 36 2.39 9.57 -2.93
N SER A 37 3.61 9.07 -2.79
CA SER A 37 4.30 8.92 -1.51
C SER A 37 5.08 10.18 -1.14
N THR A 38 5.11 10.55 0.13
CA THR A 38 5.97 11.65 0.60
C THR A 38 7.47 11.30 0.54
N LEU A 39 7.82 10.04 0.27
CA LEU A 39 9.18 9.63 -0.08
C LEU A 39 9.71 10.37 -1.32
N ASP A 40 8.79 10.75 -2.20
CA ASP A 40 9.05 11.44 -3.46
C ASP A 40 9.62 12.84 -3.24
N SER A 41 9.27 13.47 -2.11
CA SER A 41 9.58 14.88 -1.81
C SER A 41 10.11 15.06 -0.37
N PRO A 42 11.25 14.44 -0.02
CA PRO A 42 11.69 14.30 1.37
C PRO A 42 11.94 15.64 2.10
N LYS A 43 12.22 16.71 1.35
CA LYS A 43 12.52 18.04 1.90
C LYS A 43 11.31 18.97 1.93
N TRP A 44 10.17 18.56 1.35
CA TRP A 44 9.01 19.43 1.32
C TRP A 44 8.33 19.50 2.70
N SER A 45 7.89 20.72 3.04
CA SER A 45 7.01 20.92 4.19
C SER A 45 5.63 20.31 3.93
N TRP A 46 4.92 19.99 5.01
CA TRP A 46 3.54 19.51 4.95
C TRP A 46 2.65 20.40 4.05
N LYS A 47 2.78 21.72 4.18
CA LYS A 47 2.03 22.67 3.35
C LYS A 47 2.36 22.53 1.86
N GLN A 48 3.64 22.42 1.50
CA GLN A 48 4.04 22.23 0.09
C GLN A 48 3.45 20.95 -0.50
N ILE A 49 3.46 19.86 0.26
CA ILE A 49 2.87 18.57 -0.17
C ILE A 49 1.38 18.73 -0.46
N LEU A 50 0.63 19.36 0.46
CA LEU A 50 -0.82 19.57 0.29
C LEU A 50 -1.16 20.45 -0.91
N ASP A 51 -0.50 21.60 -1.02
CA ASP A 51 -0.73 22.54 -2.11
C ASP A 51 -0.43 21.92 -3.47
N PHE A 52 0.68 21.20 -3.58
CA PHE A 52 1.11 20.57 -4.82
C PHE A 52 0.19 19.40 -5.21
N ALA A 53 -0.20 18.58 -4.23
CA ALA A 53 -1.16 17.51 -4.45
C ALA A 53 -2.53 18.05 -4.94
N GLN A 54 -3.00 19.15 -4.35
CA GLN A 54 -4.24 19.81 -4.76
C GLN A 54 -4.12 20.40 -6.16
N GLN A 55 -3.03 21.12 -6.45
CA GLN A 55 -2.76 21.73 -7.75
C GLN A 55 -2.80 20.70 -8.88
N LEU A 56 -2.23 19.53 -8.63
CA LEU A 56 -2.20 18.42 -9.58
C LEU A 56 -3.39 17.48 -9.46
N ASN A 57 -4.42 17.84 -8.70
CA ASN A 57 -5.67 17.08 -8.56
C ASN A 57 -5.45 15.59 -8.13
N PHE A 58 -4.47 15.34 -7.26
CA PHE A 58 -4.35 14.06 -6.59
C PHE A 58 -5.51 13.84 -5.60
N ALA A 59 -5.85 12.60 -5.34
CA ALA A 59 -6.90 12.23 -4.40
C ALA A 59 -6.33 11.69 -3.08
N ALA A 60 -5.09 11.23 -3.08
CA ALA A 60 -4.50 10.54 -1.93
C ALA A 60 -3.00 10.82 -1.76
N LEU A 61 -2.56 10.64 -0.51
CA LEU A 61 -1.15 10.64 -0.11
C LEU A 61 -0.83 9.35 0.64
N GLU A 62 0.37 8.84 0.44
CA GLU A 62 1.03 7.92 1.36
C GLU A 62 2.07 8.71 2.16
N LEU A 63 2.10 8.52 3.48
CA LEU A 63 3.12 9.12 4.31
C LEU A 63 4.26 8.13 4.57
N ARG A 64 5.38 8.33 3.86
CA ARG A 64 6.62 7.60 4.03
C ARG A 64 7.77 8.57 4.30
N GLY A 65 7.80 9.07 5.50
CA GLY A 65 8.64 10.18 5.91
C GLY A 65 7.98 11.55 5.68
N LEU A 66 8.47 12.54 6.41
CA LEU A 66 8.05 13.93 6.32
C LEU A 66 9.21 14.82 6.78
N GLU A 67 9.55 15.86 5.99
CA GLU A 67 10.62 16.83 6.32
C GLU A 67 11.93 16.12 6.74
N ASP A 68 12.43 15.22 5.90
CA ASP A 68 13.61 14.37 6.11
C ASP A 68 13.54 13.36 7.28
N LYS A 69 12.44 13.29 8.02
CA LYS A 69 12.25 12.27 9.07
C LYS A 69 11.48 11.07 8.55
N ILE A 70 12.09 9.89 8.61
CA ILE A 70 11.45 8.64 8.16
C ILE A 70 10.43 8.12 9.17
N ASP A 71 10.74 8.17 10.47
CA ASP A 71 9.77 7.85 11.50
C ASP A 71 8.84 9.04 11.72
N ILE A 72 7.67 8.96 11.11
CA ILE A 72 6.65 9.99 11.20
C ILE A 72 5.84 9.94 12.51
N THR A 73 5.94 8.86 13.29
CA THR A 73 5.20 8.71 14.55
C THR A 73 5.66 9.72 15.61
N GLN A 74 6.90 10.21 15.46
CA GLN A 74 7.51 11.23 16.30
C GLN A 74 7.54 12.61 15.65
N HIS A 75 6.89 12.77 14.49
CA HIS A 75 6.93 14.05 13.78
C HIS A 75 6.01 15.08 14.45
N PRO A 76 6.49 16.31 14.77
CA PRO A 76 5.69 17.32 15.48
C PRO A 76 4.38 17.70 14.78
N ALA A 77 4.34 17.67 13.44
CA ALA A 77 3.12 17.94 12.69
C ALA A 77 2.04 16.87 12.90
N LEU A 78 2.41 15.66 13.30
CA LEU A 78 1.52 14.52 13.55
C LEU A 78 1.36 14.21 15.04
N ALA A 79 1.73 15.13 15.94
CA ALA A 79 1.49 15.01 17.35
C ALA A 79 -0.03 14.89 17.65
N PRO A 80 -0.44 14.15 18.69
CA PRO A 80 -1.85 13.86 18.96
C PRO A 80 -2.78 15.09 19.00
N ASP A 81 -2.29 16.21 19.52
CA ASP A 81 -3.00 17.49 19.59
C ASP A 81 -3.10 18.22 18.25
N ARG A 82 -2.36 17.78 17.23
CA ARG A 82 -2.34 18.37 15.88
C ARG A 82 -3.19 17.60 14.87
N LEU A 83 -3.57 16.36 15.18
CA LEU A 83 -4.22 15.48 14.20
C LEU A 83 -5.58 16.01 13.70
N ALA A 84 -6.33 16.73 14.56
CA ALA A 84 -7.57 17.37 14.12
C ALA A 84 -7.32 18.45 13.05
N ASP A 85 -6.27 19.25 13.22
CA ASP A 85 -5.86 20.27 12.25
C ASP A 85 -5.36 19.62 10.96
N VAL A 86 -4.59 18.54 11.06
CA VAL A 86 -4.11 17.76 9.88
C VAL A 86 -5.29 17.22 9.08
N ASN A 87 -6.25 16.59 9.75
CA ASN A 87 -7.44 16.06 9.08
C ASN A 87 -8.29 17.18 8.45
N LYS A 88 -8.39 18.34 9.10
CA LYS A 88 -9.03 19.50 8.50
C LYS A 88 -8.31 19.99 7.25
N GLN A 89 -6.99 20.11 7.30
CA GLN A 89 -6.19 20.52 6.14
C GLN A 89 -6.32 19.55 4.98
N LEU A 90 -6.29 18.23 5.23
CA LEU A 90 -6.54 17.20 4.24
C LEU A 90 -7.93 17.38 3.58
N ALA A 91 -8.97 17.58 4.39
CA ALA A 91 -10.33 17.78 3.90
C ALA A 91 -10.46 19.07 3.07
N ASP A 92 -9.86 20.17 3.51
CA ASP A 92 -9.86 21.46 2.79
C ASP A 92 -9.17 21.35 1.42
N HIS A 93 -8.18 20.46 1.28
CA HIS A 93 -7.50 20.18 0.01
C HIS A 93 -8.16 19.04 -0.79
N GLY A 94 -9.19 18.38 -0.23
CA GLY A 94 -9.84 17.21 -0.84
C GLY A 94 -8.91 16.01 -0.97
N LEU A 95 -8.03 15.80 -0.01
CA LEU A 95 -7.04 14.73 0.04
C LEU A 95 -7.37 13.73 1.15
N ALA A 96 -6.90 12.51 0.99
CA ALA A 96 -6.90 11.48 2.04
C ALA A 96 -5.49 10.95 2.24
N VAL A 97 -5.08 10.68 3.48
CA VAL A 97 -3.94 9.81 3.74
C VAL A 97 -4.42 8.37 3.72
N VAL A 98 -3.89 7.57 2.79
CA VAL A 98 -4.38 6.21 2.55
C VAL A 98 -3.45 5.12 3.07
N CYS A 99 -2.18 5.42 3.25
CA CYS A 99 -1.20 4.48 3.76
C CYS A 99 -0.14 5.22 4.59
N LEU A 100 0.32 4.58 5.66
CA LEU A 100 1.51 4.98 6.40
C LEU A 100 2.60 3.94 6.17
N GLY A 101 3.75 4.36 5.65
CA GLY A 101 4.88 3.47 5.38
C GLY A 101 5.80 3.33 6.58
N ALA A 102 5.70 2.25 7.36
CA ALA A 102 6.67 1.91 8.41
C ALA A 102 7.97 1.33 7.83
N SER A 103 9.07 1.38 8.57
CA SER A 103 10.32 0.68 8.23
C SER A 103 10.38 -0.73 8.80
N ALA A 104 9.37 -1.13 9.55
CA ALA A 104 9.29 -2.39 10.27
C ALA A 104 9.43 -3.62 9.35
N ARG A 105 10.33 -4.53 9.71
CA ARG A 105 10.72 -5.72 8.94
C ARG A 105 10.27 -6.97 9.67
N MET A 106 9.37 -7.71 9.07
CA MET A 106 8.72 -8.85 9.72
C MET A 106 9.60 -10.12 9.81
N HIS A 107 10.70 -10.17 9.06
CA HIS A 107 11.67 -11.26 9.18
C HIS A 107 12.60 -11.11 10.40
N ASP A 108 12.74 -9.89 10.93
CA ASP A 108 13.69 -9.56 11.98
C ASP A 108 13.28 -10.17 13.34
N LEU A 109 14.27 -10.49 14.15
CA LEU A 109 14.08 -11.01 15.51
C LEU A 109 13.98 -9.90 16.56
N ASP A 110 14.33 -8.67 16.18
CA ASP A 110 14.27 -7.53 17.09
C ASP A 110 12.81 -7.13 17.34
N ALA A 111 12.41 -7.15 18.61
CA ALA A 111 11.08 -6.74 19.03
C ALA A 111 10.74 -5.28 18.66
N ALA A 112 11.75 -4.42 18.49
CA ALA A 112 11.57 -3.03 18.06
C ALA A 112 10.85 -2.92 16.72
N GLN A 113 10.94 -3.93 15.85
CA GLN A 113 10.20 -3.96 14.58
C GLN A 113 8.68 -4.03 14.80
N LEU A 114 8.25 -4.86 15.76
CA LEU A 114 6.83 -4.97 16.11
C LEU A 114 6.32 -3.73 16.86
N ASP A 115 7.17 -3.12 17.67
CA ASP A 115 6.84 -1.89 18.39
C ASP A 115 6.68 -0.72 17.40
N GLU A 116 7.60 -0.58 16.43
CA GLU A 116 7.48 0.40 15.35
C GLU A 116 6.14 0.23 14.61
N ALA A 117 5.86 -0.98 14.10
CA ALA A 117 4.62 -1.25 13.39
C ALA A 117 3.38 -0.94 14.26
N SER A 118 3.45 -1.22 15.56
CA SER A 118 2.37 -0.91 16.51
C SER A 118 2.13 0.58 16.65
N HIS A 119 3.18 1.41 16.72
CA HIS A 119 3.05 2.87 16.77
C HIS A 119 2.45 3.42 15.47
N PHE A 120 2.83 2.87 14.32
CA PHE A 120 2.21 3.23 13.04
C PHE A 120 0.73 2.84 12.96
N ILE A 121 0.33 1.70 13.51
CA ILE A 121 -1.09 1.30 13.62
C ILE A 121 -1.87 2.31 14.47
N ASP A 122 -1.32 2.72 15.61
CA ASP A 122 -1.96 3.69 16.49
C ASP A 122 -2.12 5.06 15.81
N LEU A 123 -1.08 5.52 15.10
CA LEU A 123 -1.14 6.75 14.30
C LEU A 123 -2.14 6.63 13.15
N ALA A 124 -2.18 5.51 12.44
CA ALA A 124 -3.12 5.26 11.36
C ALA A 124 -4.57 5.34 11.85
N ARG A 125 -4.88 4.70 12.99
CA ARG A 125 -6.19 4.82 13.64
C ARG A 125 -6.53 6.27 13.94
N ALA A 126 -5.59 7.01 14.53
CA ALA A 126 -5.82 8.39 14.96
C ALA A 126 -6.03 9.36 13.79
N LEU A 127 -5.38 9.11 12.64
CA LEU A 127 -5.56 9.84 11.39
C LEU A 127 -6.79 9.37 10.57
N GLY A 128 -7.38 8.22 10.91
CA GLY A 128 -8.40 7.59 10.07
C GLY A 128 -7.83 6.98 8.77
N THR A 129 -6.55 6.64 8.76
CA THR A 129 -5.84 6.03 7.62
C THR A 129 -6.05 4.51 7.63
N PRO A 130 -6.49 3.91 6.50
CA PRO A 130 -6.87 2.50 6.48
C PRO A 130 -5.69 1.52 6.48
N TYR A 131 -4.50 1.95 6.03
CA TYR A 131 -3.39 1.03 5.77
C TYR A 131 -2.10 1.44 6.47
N VAL A 132 -1.36 0.43 6.94
CA VAL A 132 0.04 0.56 7.37
C VAL A 132 0.86 -0.45 6.59
N ARG A 133 1.89 0.01 5.88
CA ARG A 133 2.81 -0.84 5.15
C ARG A 133 3.97 -1.27 6.04
N VAL A 134 4.32 -2.56 5.96
CA VAL A 134 5.51 -3.19 6.55
C VAL A 134 6.23 -4.02 5.51
N PHE A 135 7.46 -4.46 5.81
CA PHE A 135 8.26 -5.29 4.91
C PHE A 135 8.34 -6.74 5.38
N GLY A 136 8.33 -7.71 4.44
CA GLY A 136 8.90 -9.03 4.65
C GLY A 136 10.43 -8.96 4.72
N ASP A 137 11.01 -8.19 3.84
CA ASP A 137 12.37 -7.76 3.59
C ASP A 137 13.30 -8.89 3.09
N ARG A 138 13.90 -9.72 3.95
CA ARG A 138 14.89 -10.72 3.48
C ARG A 138 14.80 -12.06 4.20
N TYR A 139 15.40 -13.08 3.59
CA TYR A 139 15.65 -14.34 4.25
C TYR A 139 16.80 -14.21 5.26
N VAL A 140 16.64 -14.81 6.44
CA VAL A 140 17.66 -14.74 7.50
C VAL A 140 18.81 -15.69 7.18
N PRO A 141 20.06 -15.21 7.12
CA PRO A 141 21.21 -16.07 6.89
C PRO A 141 21.32 -17.17 7.95
N GLY A 142 21.57 -18.41 7.52
CA GLY A 142 21.70 -19.55 8.42
C GLY A 142 20.38 -20.22 8.84
N GLU A 143 19.24 -19.66 8.44
CA GLU A 143 17.92 -20.28 8.63
C GLU A 143 17.39 -20.90 7.34
N SER A 144 16.44 -21.82 7.48
CA SER A 144 15.68 -22.26 6.32
C SER A 144 14.74 -21.15 5.82
N ARG A 145 14.50 -21.08 4.51
CA ARG A 145 13.54 -20.14 3.94
C ARG A 145 12.14 -20.31 4.55
N GLU A 146 11.80 -21.54 4.89
CA GLU A 146 10.54 -21.89 5.54
C GLU A 146 10.42 -21.23 6.93
N ALA A 147 11.46 -21.31 7.76
CA ALA A 147 11.48 -20.71 9.09
C ALA A 147 11.32 -19.18 9.02
N THR A 148 11.96 -18.53 8.05
CA THR A 148 11.82 -17.09 7.86
C THR A 148 10.39 -16.72 7.42
N ARG A 149 9.78 -17.46 6.46
CA ARG A 149 8.39 -17.20 6.05
C ARG A 149 7.39 -17.41 7.17
N GLU A 150 7.58 -18.45 7.98
CA GLU A 150 6.71 -18.69 9.15
C GLU A 150 6.81 -17.55 10.16
N ARG A 151 8.02 -17.06 10.44
CA ARG A 151 8.23 -15.89 11.32
C ARG A 151 7.51 -14.65 10.79
N ILE A 152 7.69 -14.34 9.50
CA ILE A 152 7.00 -13.21 8.87
C ILE A 152 5.49 -13.35 9.04
N ALA A 153 4.94 -14.52 8.74
CA ALA A 153 3.50 -14.79 8.87
C ALA A 153 3.01 -14.69 10.32
N ALA A 154 3.79 -15.20 11.29
CA ALA A 154 3.44 -15.11 12.70
C ALA A 154 3.46 -13.66 13.21
N ASN A 155 4.46 -12.86 12.82
CA ASN A 155 4.52 -11.45 13.16
C ASN A 155 3.38 -10.65 12.53
N LEU A 156 3.05 -10.92 11.26
CA LEU A 156 1.89 -10.31 10.59
C LEU A 156 0.57 -10.70 11.26
N ARG A 157 0.39 -11.96 11.69
CA ARG A 157 -0.81 -12.41 12.42
C ARG A 157 -0.96 -11.64 13.71
N LYS A 158 0.10 -11.58 14.53
CA LYS A 158 0.11 -10.86 15.80
C LYS A 158 -0.24 -9.38 15.66
N LEU A 159 0.38 -8.70 14.69
CA LEU A 159 0.07 -7.30 14.40
C LEU A 159 -1.31 -7.14 13.74
N GLY A 160 -1.73 -8.10 12.93
CA GLY A 160 -3.03 -8.14 12.28
C GLY A 160 -4.18 -8.19 13.29
N GLU A 161 -4.04 -8.95 14.39
CA GLU A 161 -5.01 -8.96 15.49
C GLU A 161 -5.17 -7.56 16.11
N ARG A 162 -4.04 -6.87 16.37
CA ARG A 162 -4.05 -5.49 16.87
C ARG A 162 -4.70 -4.53 15.87
N ALA A 163 -4.29 -4.59 14.62
CA ALA A 163 -4.77 -3.71 13.55
C ALA A 163 -6.28 -3.89 13.30
N HIS A 164 -6.76 -5.14 13.31
CA HIS A 164 -8.19 -5.45 13.15
C HIS A 164 -9.05 -4.75 14.20
N GLY A 165 -8.64 -4.81 15.46
CA GLY A 165 -9.34 -4.12 16.56
C GLY A 165 -9.36 -2.59 16.44
N GLN A 166 -8.53 -2.02 15.57
CA GLN A 166 -8.41 -0.60 15.32
C GLN A 166 -8.98 -0.15 13.96
N GLY A 167 -9.49 -1.08 13.13
CA GLY A 167 -9.99 -0.80 11.79
C GLY A 167 -8.88 -0.49 10.79
N VAL A 168 -7.65 -0.94 11.06
CA VAL A 168 -6.47 -0.78 10.19
C VAL A 168 -6.13 -2.11 9.55
N THR A 169 -5.61 -2.09 8.32
CA THR A 169 -5.08 -3.26 7.64
C THR A 169 -3.58 -3.10 7.43
N LEU A 170 -2.82 -4.11 7.81
CA LEU A 170 -1.39 -4.21 7.51
C LEU A 170 -1.20 -4.66 6.07
N LEU A 171 -0.30 -3.99 5.36
CA LEU A 171 0.09 -4.37 4.02
C LEU A 171 1.55 -4.81 4.02
N VAL A 172 1.80 -6.06 3.67
CA VAL A 172 3.17 -6.48 3.37
C VAL A 172 3.51 -6.09 1.94
N GLU A 173 4.60 -5.37 1.77
CA GLU A 173 5.04 -4.90 0.46
C GLU A 173 5.80 -5.98 -0.30
N SER A 174 5.61 -6.05 -1.61
CA SER A 174 6.47 -6.82 -2.52
C SER A 174 7.85 -6.16 -2.63
N HIS A 175 8.76 -6.50 -1.74
CA HIS A 175 10.06 -5.85 -1.55
C HIS A 175 11.14 -6.85 -1.09
N GLY A 176 12.42 -6.52 -1.32
CA GLY A 176 13.56 -7.32 -0.87
C GLY A 176 13.57 -8.72 -1.50
N ASP A 177 13.65 -9.77 -0.68
CA ASP A 177 13.62 -11.16 -1.14
C ASP A 177 12.19 -11.67 -1.42
N PHE A 178 11.16 -10.91 -1.08
CA PHE A 178 9.74 -11.28 -1.23
C PHE A 178 9.07 -10.44 -2.32
N THR A 179 9.52 -10.65 -3.55
CA THR A 179 8.99 -9.95 -4.73
C THR A 179 8.23 -10.87 -5.67
N ASP A 180 8.26 -12.18 -5.45
CA ASP A 180 7.53 -13.16 -6.26
C ASP A 180 6.14 -13.47 -5.68
N SER A 181 5.19 -13.68 -6.57
CA SER A 181 3.79 -13.96 -6.21
C SER A 181 3.60 -15.20 -5.33
N PRO A 182 4.29 -16.34 -5.57
CA PRO A 182 4.16 -17.53 -4.71
C PRO A 182 4.55 -17.26 -3.26
N SER A 183 5.69 -16.60 -3.02
CA SER A 183 6.17 -16.29 -1.66
C SER A 183 5.24 -15.33 -0.92
N LEU A 184 4.77 -14.28 -1.60
CA LEU A 184 3.82 -13.31 -1.04
C LEU A 184 2.49 -13.96 -0.71
N LEU A 185 1.96 -14.78 -1.62
CA LEU A 185 0.70 -15.50 -1.41
C LEU A 185 0.79 -16.46 -0.22
N GLU A 186 1.92 -17.15 -0.08
CA GLU A 186 2.17 -18.03 1.04
C GLU A 186 2.18 -17.26 2.38
N ILE A 187 2.90 -16.14 2.44
CA ILE A 187 2.97 -15.29 3.64
C ILE A 187 1.58 -14.80 4.07
N VAL A 188 0.79 -14.22 3.16
CA VAL A 188 -0.51 -13.67 3.54
C VAL A 188 -1.51 -14.77 3.92
N ARG A 189 -1.46 -15.93 3.29
CA ARG A 189 -2.28 -17.08 3.66
C ARG A 189 -1.92 -17.65 5.03
N ARG A 190 -0.63 -17.76 5.33
CA ARG A 190 -0.14 -18.23 6.64
C ARG A 190 -0.42 -17.23 7.76
N ALA A 191 -0.39 -15.94 7.46
CA ALA A 191 -0.78 -14.91 8.43
C ALA A 191 -2.23 -15.12 8.91
N ASP A 192 -3.11 -15.64 8.05
CA ASP A 192 -4.49 -16.04 8.35
C ASP A 192 -5.23 -14.96 9.16
N SER A 193 -5.17 -13.72 8.67
CA SER A 193 -5.75 -12.56 9.33
C SER A 193 -6.53 -11.71 8.33
N PRO A 194 -7.77 -11.30 8.64
CA PRO A 194 -8.56 -10.42 7.78
C PRO A 194 -7.97 -9.00 7.70
N ALA A 195 -7.06 -8.65 8.60
CA ALA A 195 -6.38 -7.35 8.64
C ALA A 195 -4.95 -7.43 8.08
N VAL A 196 -4.62 -8.43 7.26
CA VAL A 196 -3.35 -8.54 6.54
C VAL A 196 -3.62 -8.67 5.05
N ALA A 197 -2.96 -7.84 4.25
CA ALA A 197 -3.09 -7.80 2.80
C ALA A 197 -1.75 -7.40 2.15
N LEU A 198 -1.78 -6.99 0.88
CA LEU A 198 -0.59 -6.63 0.12
C LEU A 198 -0.60 -5.16 -0.30
N LEU A 199 0.57 -4.56 -0.22
CA LEU A 199 0.97 -3.44 -1.06
C LEU A 199 1.75 -4.03 -2.24
N TRP A 200 1.24 -3.84 -3.45
CA TRP A 200 1.92 -4.26 -4.64
C TRP A 200 2.84 -3.17 -5.15
N ASP A 201 4.13 -3.31 -4.89
CA ASP A 201 5.13 -2.59 -5.65
C ASP A 201 5.32 -3.31 -6.99
N ALA A 202 4.69 -2.76 -8.01
CA ALA A 202 4.62 -3.38 -9.31
C ALA A 202 5.96 -3.33 -10.06
N HIS A 203 6.86 -2.41 -9.69
CA HIS A 203 8.21 -2.36 -10.19
C HIS A 203 9.02 -3.55 -9.69
N HIS A 204 8.96 -3.85 -8.40
CA HIS A 204 9.77 -4.92 -7.80
C HIS A 204 9.38 -6.30 -8.33
N THR A 205 8.09 -6.60 -8.44
CA THR A 205 7.64 -7.88 -9.01
C THR A 205 8.11 -8.06 -10.45
N PHE A 206 8.07 -7.00 -11.26
CA PHE A 206 8.52 -7.05 -12.65
C PHE A 206 10.05 -7.13 -12.78
N VAL A 207 10.78 -6.27 -12.04
CA VAL A 207 12.24 -6.15 -12.21
C VAL A 207 12.99 -7.28 -11.52
N ALA A 208 12.64 -7.61 -10.27
CA ALA A 208 13.37 -8.61 -9.49
C ALA A 208 12.88 -10.03 -9.76
N SER A 209 11.57 -10.26 -9.78
CA SER A 209 10.99 -11.59 -10.01
C SER A 209 10.66 -11.89 -11.46
N ARG A 210 10.78 -10.90 -12.35
CA ARG A 210 10.48 -11.02 -13.80
C ARG A 210 9.07 -11.51 -14.07
N GLU A 211 8.14 -11.14 -13.22
CA GLU A 211 6.73 -11.46 -13.39
C GLU A 211 6.04 -10.43 -14.29
N GLU A 212 5.26 -10.92 -15.25
CA GLU A 212 4.39 -10.05 -16.03
C GLU A 212 3.24 -9.52 -15.17
N PRO A 213 2.83 -8.26 -15.34
CA PRO A 213 1.79 -7.65 -14.50
C PRO A 213 0.50 -8.46 -14.41
N GLU A 214 0.07 -9.05 -15.53
CA GLU A 214 -1.15 -9.85 -15.60
C GLU A 214 -1.03 -11.15 -14.80
N ASP A 215 0.16 -11.73 -14.73
CA ASP A 215 0.43 -12.96 -13.97
C ASP A 215 0.44 -12.67 -12.46
N THR A 216 1.09 -11.58 -12.05
CA THR A 216 1.06 -11.12 -10.65
C THR A 216 -0.37 -10.82 -10.22
N VAL A 217 -1.12 -10.02 -10.99
CA VAL A 217 -2.50 -9.64 -10.66
C VAL A 217 -3.44 -10.85 -10.64
N ARG A 218 -3.24 -11.84 -11.52
CA ARG A 218 -4.03 -13.08 -11.48
C ARG A 218 -3.84 -13.84 -10.17
N GLN A 219 -2.64 -13.84 -9.60
CA GLN A 219 -2.31 -14.57 -8.37
C GLN A 219 -2.66 -13.76 -7.12
N LEU A 220 -2.33 -12.47 -7.10
CA LEU A 220 -2.35 -11.63 -5.91
C LEU A 220 -3.49 -10.60 -5.88
N GLY A 221 -4.19 -10.36 -6.99
CA GLY A 221 -5.13 -9.24 -7.14
C GLY A 221 -6.17 -9.13 -6.02
N GLN A 222 -6.69 -10.25 -5.52
CA GLN A 222 -7.65 -10.25 -4.40
C GLN A 222 -7.06 -9.73 -3.07
N TRP A 223 -5.72 -9.73 -2.93
CA TRP A 223 -5.02 -9.29 -1.73
C TRP A 223 -4.50 -7.86 -1.83
N ILE A 224 -4.37 -7.31 -3.05
CA ILE A 224 -3.82 -5.97 -3.27
C ILE A 224 -4.80 -4.91 -2.75
N ARG A 225 -4.30 -4.03 -1.86
CA ARG A 225 -5.07 -2.91 -1.31
C ARG A 225 -4.44 -1.56 -1.63
N HIS A 226 -3.14 -1.53 -1.88
CA HIS A 226 -2.40 -0.33 -2.27
C HIS A 226 -1.33 -0.68 -3.29
N THR A 227 -0.80 0.32 -4.00
CA THR A 227 0.20 0.09 -5.04
C THR A 227 1.33 1.11 -4.97
N HIS A 228 2.53 0.67 -5.37
CA HIS A 228 3.61 1.55 -5.76
C HIS A 228 3.90 1.37 -7.24
N LEU A 229 3.90 2.48 -7.97
CA LEU A 229 4.17 2.55 -9.40
C LEU A 229 5.36 3.48 -9.63
N LYS A 230 6.35 2.98 -10.36
CA LYS A 230 7.56 3.72 -10.76
C LYS A 230 8.19 3.08 -11.97
N ASP A 231 9.00 3.83 -12.70
CA ASP A 231 9.65 3.34 -13.91
C ASP A 231 11.17 3.41 -13.76
N SER A 232 11.89 2.54 -14.46
CA SER A 232 13.34 2.49 -14.42
C SER A 232 13.94 1.85 -15.67
N VAL A 233 15.22 2.11 -15.90
CA VAL A 233 16.05 1.45 -16.89
C VAL A 233 17.19 0.70 -16.23
N ALA A 234 17.75 -0.31 -16.91
CA ALA A 234 18.96 -0.97 -16.44
C ALA A 234 20.14 0.02 -16.43
N ASN A 235 20.97 -0.06 -15.38
CA ASN A 235 22.17 0.73 -15.22
C ASN A 235 23.30 -0.17 -14.70
N GLY A 236 23.95 -0.90 -15.59
CA GLY A 236 24.89 -1.97 -15.23
C GLY A 236 24.20 -3.07 -14.44
N THR A 237 24.66 -3.35 -13.23
CA THR A 237 24.06 -4.31 -12.30
C THR A 237 22.91 -3.72 -11.47
N ASP A 238 22.69 -2.42 -11.57
CA ASP A 238 21.72 -1.65 -10.80
C ASP A 238 20.61 -1.09 -11.71
N ARG A 239 19.77 -0.24 -11.17
CA ARG A 239 18.66 0.43 -11.86
C ARG A 239 18.76 1.94 -11.67
N ARG A 240 18.38 2.69 -12.71
CA ARG A 240 18.17 4.12 -12.63
C ARG A 240 16.67 4.38 -12.82
N TYR A 241 16.07 5.02 -11.83
CA TYR A 241 14.68 5.47 -11.93
C TYR A 241 14.58 6.59 -12.97
N VAL A 242 13.51 6.57 -13.74
CA VAL A 242 13.23 7.52 -14.82
C VAL A 242 11.76 7.88 -14.82
N LEU A 243 11.43 8.98 -15.49
CA LEU A 243 10.06 9.45 -15.62
C LEU A 243 9.14 8.36 -16.17
N THR A 244 7.93 8.28 -15.68
CA THR A 244 6.95 7.23 -16.01
C THR A 244 6.71 7.13 -17.51
N GLY A 245 6.80 5.93 -18.06
CA GLY A 245 6.60 5.65 -19.48
C GLY A 245 7.84 5.89 -20.35
N THR A 246 8.97 6.32 -19.76
CA THR A 246 10.24 6.51 -20.51
C THR A 246 11.25 5.39 -20.25
N GLY A 247 10.92 4.46 -19.36
CA GLY A 247 11.78 3.35 -18.97
C GLY A 247 11.38 2.01 -19.61
N ALA A 248 11.74 0.96 -18.89
CA ALA A 248 11.50 -0.43 -19.32
C ALA A 248 10.38 -1.12 -18.52
N VAL A 249 9.86 -0.48 -17.48
CA VAL A 249 8.80 -1.04 -16.64
C VAL A 249 7.44 -0.80 -17.31
N PRO A 250 6.59 -1.83 -17.48
CA PRO A 250 5.34 -1.70 -18.22
C PRO A 250 4.24 -1.08 -17.35
N VAL A 251 4.45 0.16 -16.83
CA VAL A 251 3.55 0.85 -15.88
C VAL A 251 2.10 0.92 -16.42
N ARG A 252 1.92 1.17 -17.72
CA ARG A 252 0.58 1.14 -18.33
C ARG A 252 -0.10 -0.22 -18.16
N ARG A 253 0.59 -1.31 -18.47
CA ARG A 253 0.05 -2.68 -18.32
C ARG A 253 -0.22 -3.04 -16.86
N GLN A 254 0.59 -2.53 -15.92
CA GLN A 254 0.36 -2.70 -14.48
C GLN A 254 -0.99 -2.06 -14.06
N ILE A 255 -1.23 -0.83 -14.50
CA ILE A 255 -2.50 -0.12 -14.28
C ILE A 255 -3.67 -0.87 -14.93
N GLU A 256 -3.55 -1.23 -16.22
CA GLU A 256 -4.60 -1.94 -16.97
C GLU A 256 -4.93 -3.31 -16.36
N ALA A 257 -3.92 -4.09 -15.98
CA ALA A 257 -4.11 -5.40 -15.37
C ALA A 257 -4.90 -5.29 -14.05
N LEU A 258 -4.51 -4.36 -13.19
CA LEU A 258 -5.18 -4.15 -11.91
C LEU A 258 -6.59 -3.59 -12.07
N ALA A 259 -6.80 -2.63 -12.98
CA ALA A 259 -8.10 -2.04 -13.28
C ALA A 259 -9.13 -3.10 -13.71
N LYS A 260 -8.72 -4.08 -14.51
CA LYS A 260 -9.57 -5.20 -14.97
C LYS A 260 -10.12 -6.08 -13.83
N THR A 261 -9.50 -6.06 -12.64
CA THR A 261 -10.01 -6.79 -11.48
C THR A 261 -11.12 -6.05 -10.74
N GLY A 262 -11.43 -4.82 -11.14
CA GLY A 262 -12.33 -3.94 -10.40
C GLY A 262 -11.67 -3.31 -9.17
N TYR A 263 -10.34 -3.19 -9.15
CA TYR A 263 -9.59 -2.52 -8.09
C TYR A 263 -10.13 -1.12 -7.81
N ARG A 264 -10.32 -0.81 -6.53
CA ARG A 264 -10.90 0.46 -6.07
C ARG A 264 -9.96 1.26 -5.16
N GLY A 265 -8.71 0.82 -5.01
CA GLY A 265 -7.68 1.57 -4.29
C GLY A 265 -7.05 2.66 -5.17
N TYR A 266 -5.95 3.18 -4.71
CA TYR A 266 -5.23 4.26 -5.37
C TYR A 266 -4.05 3.72 -6.17
N TYR A 267 -3.80 4.35 -7.31
CA TYR A 267 -2.60 4.15 -8.12
C TYR A 267 -1.58 5.18 -7.64
N SER A 268 -0.65 4.72 -6.81
CA SER A 268 0.26 5.58 -6.07
C SER A 268 1.63 5.60 -6.71
N PHE A 269 2.13 6.80 -6.98
CA PHE A 269 3.51 7.01 -7.39
C PHE A 269 4.45 6.86 -6.20
N GLU A 270 5.55 6.19 -6.39
CA GLU A 270 6.66 6.15 -5.44
C GLU A 270 7.94 6.52 -6.15
N TRP A 271 8.33 7.79 -6.02
CA TRP A 271 9.56 8.32 -6.55
C TRP A 271 10.66 8.23 -5.49
N GLU A 272 11.69 7.49 -5.77
CA GLU A 272 12.74 7.14 -4.81
C GLU A 272 13.71 8.31 -4.51
N LYS A 273 13.27 9.57 -4.60
CA LYS A 273 14.11 10.77 -4.47
C LYS A 273 14.91 10.82 -3.17
N ARG A 274 14.34 10.30 -2.09
CA ARG A 274 15.03 10.23 -0.81
C ARG A 274 16.30 9.37 -0.86
N TRP A 275 16.26 8.27 -1.59
CA TRP A 275 17.34 7.30 -1.68
C TRP A 275 18.25 7.55 -2.90
N HIS A 276 17.71 8.22 -3.89
CA HIS A 276 18.34 8.54 -5.17
C HIS A 276 18.29 10.06 -5.42
N PRO A 277 19.08 10.85 -4.69
CA PRO A 277 19.02 12.32 -4.82
C PRO A 277 19.42 12.85 -6.22
N GLU A 278 20.03 12.00 -7.05
CA GLU A 278 20.47 12.33 -8.40
C GLU A 278 19.36 12.27 -9.46
N ILE A 279 18.20 11.66 -9.16
CA ILE A 279 17.07 11.58 -10.11
C ILE A 279 16.31 12.91 -10.17
N GLU A 280 15.40 13.05 -11.12
CA GLU A 280 14.66 14.30 -11.36
C GLU A 280 13.99 14.83 -10.08
N GLU A 281 13.85 16.16 -9.99
CA GLU A 281 13.23 16.80 -8.84
C GLU A 281 11.73 16.43 -8.71
N PRO A 282 11.19 16.43 -7.47
CA PRO A 282 9.81 16.06 -7.20
C PRO A 282 8.79 16.79 -8.06
N GLU A 283 8.99 18.08 -8.28
CA GLU A 283 8.09 18.92 -9.09
C GLU A 283 7.95 18.42 -10.51
N VAL A 284 9.02 17.87 -11.06
CA VAL A 284 9.03 17.32 -12.43
C VAL A 284 8.41 15.92 -12.44
N ALA A 285 8.88 15.04 -11.56
CA ALA A 285 8.50 13.63 -11.59
C ALA A 285 7.04 13.40 -11.18
N ILE A 286 6.58 14.06 -10.10
CA ILE A 286 5.19 13.93 -9.62
C ILE A 286 4.20 14.53 -10.63
N ALA A 287 4.56 15.69 -11.23
CA ALA A 287 3.68 16.31 -12.25
C ALA A 287 3.59 15.45 -13.50
N GLN A 288 4.70 14.91 -13.97
CA GLN A 288 4.74 14.04 -15.15
C GLN A 288 4.00 12.72 -14.89
N TYR A 289 4.18 12.10 -13.71
CA TYR A 289 3.39 10.93 -13.33
C TYR A 289 1.89 11.23 -13.36
N ALA A 290 1.47 12.35 -12.78
CA ALA A 290 0.06 12.73 -12.75
C ALA A 290 -0.57 12.86 -14.14
N GLU A 291 0.18 13.36 -15.13
CA GLU A 291 -0.25 13.47 -16.52
C GLU A 291 -0.37 12.08 -17.16
N VAL A 292 0.70 11.30 -17.14
CA VAL A 292 0.77 10.00 -17.80
C VAL A 292 -0.20 8.99 -17.15
N ALA A 293 -0.28 8.96 -15.83
CA ALA A 293 -1.18 8.04 -15.14
C ALA A 293 -2.66 8.35 -15.40
N ARG A 294 -3.05 9.63 -15.60
CA ARG A 294 -4.41 9.98 -16.03
C ARG A 294 -4.74 9.42 -17.41
N GLU A 295 -3.82 9.51 -18.33
CA GLU A 295 -3.98 8.91 -19.66
C GLU A 295 -4.18 7.39 -19.55
N TYR A 296 -3.30 6.71 -18.81
CA TYR A 296 -3.37 5.26 -18.65
C TYR A 296 -4.65 4.80 -17.95
N LEU A 297 -5.08 5.51 -16.90
CA LEU A 297 -6.34 5.23 -16.21
C LEU A 297 -7.55 5.45 -17.12
N GLY A 298 -7.54 6.53 -17.92
CA GLY A 298 -8.58 6.79 -18.90
C GLY A 298 -8.68 5.67 -19.93
N GLN A 299 -7.55 5.20 -20.47
CA GLN A 299 -7.48 4.06 -21.39
C GLN A 299 -7.95 2.76 -20.75
N ALA A 300 -7.68 2.55 -19.44
CA ALA A 300 -8.17 1.41 -18.66
C ALA A 300 -9.63 1.52 -18.22
N GLY A 301 -10.34 2.61 -18.55
CA GLY A 301 -11.74 2.83 -18.20
C GLY A 301 -11.98 3.17 -16.72
N VAL A 302 -10.93 3.55 -15.97
CA VAL A 302 -11.05 3.98 -14.57
C VAL A 302 -11.62 5.40 -14.53
N ARG A 303 -12.63 5.59 -13.66
CA ARG A 303 -13.30 6.89 -13.49
C ARG A 303 -13.14 7.38 -12.04
N GLY A 304 -13.21 8.71 -11.87
CA GLY A 304 -13.14 9.35 -10.55
C GLY A 304 -14.42 9.23 -9.73
#